data_c49aa44ca29b40a6d998f191808cff43
#
_entry.id   c49aa44ca29b40a6d998f191808cff43
#
_cell.length_a   1.000
_cell.length_b   1.000
_cell.length_c   1.000
_cell.angle_alpha   90.00
_cell.angle_beta   90.00
_cell.angle_gamma   90.00
#
_symmetry.space_group_name_H-M   'P 1'
#
loop_
_entity.id
_entity.type
_entity.pdbx_description
1 polymer ?
#
loop_
_entity_poly.entity_id
_entity_poly.type
_entity_poly.pdbx_seq_one_letter_code
_entity_poly.pdbx_strand_id
1 'polypeptide(L)'
;GEPLPTPHGKYTHAKDRHVGNLWLRHVKQWERFDVSGSAGVSFTPYGTSALWSLSGGYRPVRGLRLEVGAAQSMRLPTFTDLYYTSPAQLNNLDLKPEHAITYRFAADYARSGWNASLFTYYRQGRDIIDWVWREELGKWHSEQESKLDTYGLEVSGGYTTTGFLHRISVSYGYIHTSKVDRVITSSALDYMKHKAAATVEFRFLRNCSLTLTGAVYDRNGSYTYYLRNADGSLMLDPDGKMMTEVRDFKPYFLLDGRLSWEKKGWKLYFDVMNMTDTRYFDFGGLE
;
A
#
# COMPACT_ATOMS: atom_id res chain seq x y z
N GLY A 1 -22.90 18.29 -18.00
CA GLY A 1 -22.21 17.98 -19.23
C GLY A 1 -22.48 16.52 -19.61
N GLU A 2 -22.50 16.20 -20.88
CA GLU A 2 -22.61 14.82 -21.32
C GLU A 2 -21.40 14.01 -20.87
N PRO A 3 -21.58 12.73 -20.47
CA PRO A 3 -20.46 11.87 -20.10
C PRO A 3 -19.52 11.71 -21.31
N LEU A 4 -18.24 11.94 -21.11
CA LEU A 4 -17.24 11.71 -22.16
C LEU A 4 -17.15 10.21 -22.48
N PRO A 5 -17.50 9.77 -23.71
CA PRO A 5 -17.33 8.37 -24.09
C PRO A 5 -15.84 8.05 -24.19
N THR A 6 -15.40 7.05 -23.44
CA THR A 6 -14.11 6.42 -23.68
C THR A 6 -14.28 5.18 -24.55
N PRO A 7 -13.27 4.72 -25.32
CA PRO A 7 -13.39 3.52 -26.17
C PRO A 7 -13.78 2.27 -25.39
N HIS A 8 -13.55 2.26 -24.06
CA HIS A 8 -13.69 1.10 -23.19
C HIS A 8 -14.70 1.27 -22.06
N GLY A 9 -15.23 2.50 -21.86
CA GLY A 9 -16.20 2.77 -20.80
C GLY A 9 -16.64 4.23 -20.77
N LYS A 10 -17.57 4.56 -19.88
CA LYS A 10 -18.08 5.92 -19.70
C LYS A 10 -18.50 6.19 -18.26
N TYR A 11 -18.43 7.46 -17.87
CA TYR A 11 -19.10 7.94 -16.66
C TYR A 11 -20.57 8.23 -16.96
N THR A 12 -21.47 7.70 -16.16
CA THR A 12 -22.93 7.86 -16.34
C THR A 12 -23.42 9.23 -15.89
N HIS A 13 -22.64 9.93 -15.03
CA HIS A 13 -22.99 11.23 -14.47
C HIS A 13 -21.76 12.13 -14.37
N ALA A 14 -21.96 13.42 -14.56
CA ALA A 14 -21.01 14.47 -14.14
C ALA A 14 -21.50 15.05 -12.81
N LYS A 15 -20.69 15.00 -11.77
CA LYS A 15 -21.04 15.44 -10.41
C LYS A 15 -19.87 16.16 -9.75
N ASP A 16 -20.23 17.16 -8.94
CA ASP A 16 -19.31 17.81 -8.02
C ASP A 16 -19.57 17.31 -6.61
N ARG A 17 -18.52 17.30 -5.79
CA ARG A 17 -18.62 16.89 -4.39
C ARG A 17 -17.96 17.93 -3.51
N HIS A 18 -18.73 18.43 -2.54
CA HIS A 18 -18.24 19.34 -1.51
C HIS A 18 -18.06 18.57 -0.20
N VAL A 19 -16.90 18.74 0.43
CA VAL A 19 -16.55 18.13 1.72
C VAL A 19 -15.98 19.23 2.62
N GLY A 20 -16.58 19.41 3.79
CA GLY A 20 -16.08 20.30 4.83
C GLY A 20 -15.56 19.51 6.03
N ASN A 21 -14.42 19.93 6.61
CA ASN A 21 -13.85 19.28 7.79
C ASN A 21 -13.51 20.33 8.85
N LEU A 22 -13.88 20.05 10.11
CA LEU A 22 -13.47 20.82 11.27
C LEU A 22 -12.77 19.91 12.27
N TRP A 23 -11.56 20.31 12.71
CA TRP A 23 -10.74 19.51 13.60
C TRP A 23 -10.22 20.31 14.77
N LEU A 24 -10.22 19.67 15.95
CA LEU A 24 -9.50 20.12 17.13
C LEU A 24 -8.43 19.06 17.47
N ARG A 25 -7.21 19.53 17.71
CA ARG A 25 -6.11 18.67 18.17
C ARG A 25 -5.48 19.26 19.42
N HIS A 26 -5.22 18.40 20.39
CA HIS A 26 -4.45 18.73 21.59
C HIS A 26 -3.26 17.77 21.73
N VAL A 27 -2.09 18.31 22.09
CA VAL A 27 -0.88 17.54 22.36
C VAL A 27 -0.32 18.02 23.68
N LYS A 28 -0.06 17.10 24.59
CA LYS A 28 0.63 17.36 25.85
C LYS A 28 1.85 16.48 25.95
N GLN A 29 2.98 17.09 26.24
CA GLN A 29 4.28 16.41 26.38
C GLN A 29 4.84 16.66 27.77
N TRP A 30 5.36 15.58 28.37
CA TRP A 30 6.13 15.57 29.60
C TRP A 30 7.52 14.96 29.30
N GLU A 31 8.38 14.90 30.28
CA GLU A 31 9.74 14.37 30.12
C GLU A 31 9.74 12.95 29.53
N ARG A 32 8.93 12.05 30.07
CA ARG A 32 8.88 10.63 29.69
C ARG A 32 7.63 10.22 28.96
N PHE A 33 6.60 11.04 28.98
CA PHE A 33 5.29 10.73 28.40
C PHE A 33 4.84 11.80 27.42
N ASP A 34 4.08 11.39 26.44
CA ASP A 34 3.32 12.32 25.60
C ASP A 34 1.95 11.72 25.29
N VAL A 35 0.96 12.59 25.16
CA VAL A 35 -0.39 12.23 24.76
C VAL A 35 -0.84 13.18 23.67
N SER A 36 -1.44 12.63 22.63
CA SER A 36 -2.05 13.40 21.54
C SER A 36 -3.49 12.91 21.31
N GLY A 37 -4.43 13.81 21.30
CA GLY A 37 -5.82 13.53 20.95
C GLY A 37 -6.29 14.47 19.85
N SER A 38 -7.11 13.99 18.94
CA SER A 38 -7.86 14.84 18.02
C SER A 38 -9.29 14.34 17.87
N ALA A 39 -10.20 15.28 17.70
CA ALA A 39 -11.58 15.02 17.34
C ALA A 39 -12.00 16.00 16.26
N GLY A 40 -12.83 15.54 15.35
CA GLY A 40 -13.30 16.35 14.24
C GLY A 40 -14.63 15.88 13.68
N VAL A 41 -15.18 16.71 12.84
CA VAL A 41 -16.44 16.46 12.14
C VAL A 41 -16.21 16.65 10.65
N SER A 42 -16.64 15.69 9.88
CA SER A 42 -16.63 15.73 8.41
C SER A 42 -18.07 15.87 7.90
N PHE A 43 -18.32 16.92 7.13
CA PHE A 43 -19.59 17.19 6.46
C PHE A 43 -19.48 16.74 5.01
N THR A 44 -20.30 15.79 4.61
CA THR A 44 -20.26 15.18 3.28
C THR A 44 -21.66 15.09 2.69
N PRO A 45 -21.82 14.83 1.39
CA PRO A 45 -23.14 14.55 0.79
C PRO A 45 -23.87 13.35 1.40
N TYR A 46 -23.12 12.48 2.12
CA TYR A 46 -23.68 11.29 2.80
C TYR A 46 -24.06 11.56 4.25
N GLY A 47 -23.93 12.81 4.72
CA GLY A 47 -24.20 13.21 6.09
C GLY A 47 -22.94 13.64 6.85
N THR A 48 -23.12 13.76 8.17
CA THR A 48 -22.07 14.19 9.08
C THR A 48 -21.46 13.00 9.80
N SER A 49 -20.13 12.91 9.81
CA SER A 49 -19.37 11.86 10.51
C SER A 49 -18.43 12.46 11.53
N ALA A 50 -18.47 11.96 12.77
CA ALA A 50 -17.47 12.26 13.78
C ALA A 50 -16.25 11.34 13.60
N LEU A 51 -15.06 11.94 13.64
CA LEU A 51 -13.79 11.22 13.50
C LEU A 51 -12.88 11.59 14.68
N TRP A 52 -12.05 10.67 15.11
CA TRP A 52 -11.18 10.89 16.27
C TRP A 52 -9.86 10.13 16.14
N SER A 53 -8.85 10.58 16.88
CA SER A 53 -7.63 9.83 17.13
C SER A 53 -7.13 10.08 18.55
N LEU A 54 -6.50 9.06 19.13
CA LEU A 54 -5.84 9.13 20.43
C LEU A 54 -4.52 8.35 20.34
N SER A 55 -3.45 8.91 20.89
CA SER A 55 -2.18 8.21 21.04
C SER A 55 -1.45 8.61 22.31
N GLY A 56 -0.68 7.67 22.86
CA GLY A 56 0.18 7.88 24.01
C GLY A 56 1.57 7.34 23.75
N GLY A 57 2.59 8.12 24.06
CA GLY A 57 4.00 7.77 23.95
C GLY A 57 4.66 7.69 25.31
N TYR A 58 5.60 6.75 25.47
CA TYR A 58 6.41 6.55 26.66
C TYR A 58 7.87 6.38 26.31
N ARG A 59 8.75 7.07 27.02
CA ARG A 59 10.21 7.02 26.89
C ARG A 59 10.83 6.38 28.14
N PRO A 60 10.89 5.02 28.23
CA PRO A 60 11.40 4.35 29.43
C PRO A 60 12.88 4.61 29.69
N VAL A 61 13.67 4.63 28.62
CA VAL A 61 15.11 4.85 28.66
C VAL A 61 15.54 5.74 27.50
N ARG A 62 16.75 6.30 27.60
CA ARG A 62 17.30 7.15 26.55
C ARG A 62 17.43 6.39 25.22
N GLY A 63 16.86 6.94 24.17
CA GLY A 63 16.89 6.37 22.83
C GLY A 63 15.72 5.45 22.50
N LEU A 64 14.90 5.02 23.47
CA LEU A 64 13.72 4.17 23.24
C LEU A 64 12.42 4.95 23.43
N ARG A 65 11.52 4.91 22.45
CA ARG A 65 10.16 5.41 22.51
C ARG A 65 9.18 4.30 22.16
N LEU A 66 8.19 4.12 23.00
CA LEU A 66 7.04 3.24 22.78
C LEU A 66 5.82 4.11 22.51
N GLU A 67 4.98 3.71 21.58
CA GLU A 67 3.72 4.41 21.28
C GLU A 67 2.59 3.41 21.11
N VAL A 68 1.41 3.74 21.66
CA VAL A 68 0.14 3.08 21.36
C VAL A 68 -0.85 4.13 20.86
N GLY A 69 -1.75 3.74 19.98
CA GLY A 69 -2.76 4.67 19.49
C GLY A 69 -3.94 3.95 18.84
N ALA A 70 -5.03 4.70 18.75
CA ALA A 70 -6.21 4.29 18.00
C ALA A 70 -6.77 5.50 17.22
N ALA A 71 -7.31 5.25 16.04
CA ALA A 71 -7.90 6.29 15.22
C ALA A 71 -9.05 5.73 14.39
N GLN A 72 -10.10 6.55 14.23
CA GLN A 72 -11.19 6.28 13.30
C GLN A 72 -10.94 7.06 12.01
N SER A 73 -11.15 6.41 10.89
CA SER A 73 -11.06 6.98 9.53
C SER A 73 -12.33 6.69 8.73
N MET A 74 -12.54 7.49 7.70
CA MET A 74 -13.63 7.35 6.74
C MET A 74 -13.09 7.56 5.32
N ARG A 75 -13.59 6.79 4.36
CA ARG A 75 -13.34 6.99 2.93
C ARG A 75 -14.67 7.12 2.18
N LEU A 76 -14.81 8.16 1.38
CA LEU A 76 -15.97 8.32 0.51
C LEU A 76 -15.83 7.43 -0.73
N PRO A 77 -16.93 6.90 -1.30
CA PRO A 77 -16.92 6.25 -2.59
C PRO A 77 -16.28 7.15 -3.64
N THR A 78 -15.45 6.62 -4.51
CA THR A 78 -14.89 7.39 -5.64
C THR A 78 -15.94 7.63 -6.71
N PHE A 79 -15.71 8.60 -7.59
CA PHE A 79 -16.59 8.80 -8.75
C PHE A 79 -16.56 7.62 -9.71
N THR A 80 -15.45 6.88 -9.73
CA THR A 80 -15.36 5.64 -10.50
C THR A 80 -16.28 4.57 -9.92
N ASP A 81 -16.28 4.37 -8.60
CA ASP A 81 -17.16 3.40 -7.94
C ASP A 81 -18.64 3.71 -8.17
N LEU A 82 -18.99 5.01 -8.19
CA LEU A 82 -20.38 5.48 -8.29
C LEU A 82 -20.89 5.60 -9.73
N TYR A 83 -20.05 5.99 -10.68
CA TYR A 83 -20.54 6.49 -11.99
C TYR A 83 -19.86 5.87 -13.19
N TYR A 84 -18.80 5.07 -13.03
CA TYR A 84 -18.13 4.45 -14.16
C TYR A 84 -18.76 3.11 -14.56
N THR A 85 -19.02 2.94 -15.85
CA THR A 85 -19.49 1.67 -16.44
C THR A 85 -18.72 1.36 -17.72
N SER A 86 -18.51 0.07 -17.96
CA SER A 86 -17.86 -0.44 -19.17
C SER A 86 -18.48 -1.79 -19.57
N PRO A 87 -18.07 -2.39 -20.69
CA PRO A 87 -18.47 -3.77 -21.00
C PRO A 87 -18.15 -4.76 -19.89
N ALA A 88 -17.09 -4.55 -19.11
CA ALA A 88 -16.63 -5.42 -18.04
C ALA A 88 -16.96 -4.92 -16.62
N GLN A 89 -17.49 -3.71 -16.45
CA GLN A 89 -17.66 -3.08 -15.14
C GLN A 89 -19.03 -2.40 -15.03
N LEU A 90 -19.64 -2.50 -13.85
CA LEU A 90 -20.91 -1.87 -13.51
C LEU A 90 -20.76 -1.12 -12.19
N ASN A 91 -21.06 0.17 -12.21
CA ASN A 91 -21.07 1.05 -11.06
C ASN A 91 -22.25 0.78 -10.10
N ASN A 92 -22.15 1.38 -8.89
CA ASN A 92 -23.22 1.33 -7.90
C ASN A 92 -23.44 2.73 -7.28
N LEU A 93 -24.66 3.25 -7.43
CA LEU A 93 -25.03 4.57 -6.92
C LEU A 93 -25.38 4.58 -5.42
N ASP A 94 -25.64 3.41 -4.82
CA ASP A 94 -26.14 3.26 -3.46
C ASP A 94 -25.00 3.09 -2.42
N LEU A 95 -23.73 3.21 -2.87
CA LEU A 95 -22.57 3.08 -2.00
C LEU A 95 -22.55 4.17 -0.92
N LYS A 96 -22.18 3.75 0.30
CA LYS A 96 -21.99 4.62 1.46
C LYS A 96 -20.51 4.78 1.79
N PRO A 97 -20.13 5.77 2.63
CA PRO A 97 -18.76 5.87 3.09
C PRO A 97 -18.30 4.63 3.85
N GLU A 98 -17.06 4.23 3.59
CA GLU A 98 -16.35 3.23 4.41
C GLU A 98 -15.94 3.82 5.74
N HIS A 99 -15.89 2.99 6.76
CA HIS A 99 -15.37 3.33 8.07
C HIS A 99 -14.31 2.33 8.52
N ALA A 100 -13.29 2.81 9.22
CA ALA A 100 -12.33 1.92 9.84
C ALA A 100 -11.85 2.47 11.19
N ILE A 101 -11.57 1.55 12.11
CA ILE A 101 -10.82 1.83 13.33
C ILE A 101 -9.48 1.11 13.22
N THR A 102 -8.40 1.87 13.42
CA THR A 102 -7.05 1.33 13.40
C THR A 102 -6.42 1.46 14.77
N TYR A 103 -6.02 0.36 15.36
CA TYR A 103 -5.18 0.27 16.56
C TYR A 103 -3.74 0.10 16.14
N ARG A 104 -2.81 0.79 16.78
CA ARG A 104 -1.39 0.73 16.44
C ARG A 104 -0.51 0.65 17.68
N PHE A 105 0.62 -0.03 17.51
CA PHE A 105 1.73 -0.01 18.44
C PHE A 105 3.02 0.28 17.66
N ALA A 106 3.88 1.12 18.22
CA ALA A 106 5.21 1.40 17.68
C ALA A 106 6.25 1.36 18.80
N ALA A 107 7.46 0.91 18.45
CA ALA A 107 8.63 0.96 19.30
C ALA A 107 9.83 1.42 18.46
N ASP A 108 10.40 2.57 18.80
CA ASP A 108 11.53 3.17 18.09
C ASP A 108 12.72 3.27 19.02
N TYR A 109 13.87 2.77 18.56
CA TYR A 109 15.13 2.87 19.25
C TYR A 109 16.18 3.54 18.36
N ALA A 110 16.88 4.53 18.91
CA ALA A 110 17.97 5.20 18.23
C ALA A 110 19.05 5.59 19.24
N ARG A 111 20.23 5.00 19.12
CA ARG A 111 21.38 5.31 19.97
C ARG A 111 22.69 4.78 19.39
N SER A 112 23.76 5.61 19.45
CA SER A 112 25.15 5.21 19.14
C SER A 112 25.30 4.54 17.77
N GLY A 113 24.65 5.11 16.73
CA GLY A 113 24.72 4.58 15.37
C GLY A 113 23.69 3.48 15.07
N TRP A 114 23.09 2.87 16.09
CA TRP A 114 22.02 1.90 15.95
C TRP A 114 20.66 2.58 15.83
N ASN A 115 19.83 2.07 14.97
CA ASN A 115 18.40 2.37 14.92
C ASN A 115 17.62 1.05 14.76
N ALA A 116 16.46 0.99 15.38
CA ALA A 116 15.51 -0.10 15.18
C ALA A 116 14.09 0.47 15.32
N SER A 117 13.16 -0.02 14.52
CA SER A 117 11.76 0.33 14.58
C SER A 117 10.90 -0.91 14.44
N LEU A 118 9.89 -1.00 15.27
CA LEU A 118 8.80 -1.96 15.18
C LEU A 118 7.51 -1.19 15.08
N PHE A 119 6.71 -1.46 14.07
CA PHE A 119 5.36 -0.94 13.91
C PHE A 119 4.40 -2.08 13.63
N THR A 120 3.30 -2.14 14.36
CA THR A 120 2.22 -3.08 14.12
C THR A 120 0.88 -2.41 14.24
N TYR A 121 -0.08 -2.86 13.43
CA TYR A 121 -1.44 -2.34 13.48
C TYR A 121 -2.47 -3.43 13.24
N TYR A 122 -3.65 -3.18 13.78
CA TYR A 122 -4.86 -3.92 13.47
C TYR A 122 -5.92 -2.92 13.02
N ARG A 123 -6.44 -3.09 11.81
CA ARG A 123 -7.46 -2.26 11.21
C ARG A 123 -8.74 -3.05 11.03
N GLN A 124 -9.81 -2.59 11.66
CA GLN A 124 -11.17 -3.09 11.45
C GLN A 124 -11.87 -2.19 10.43
N GLY A 125 -12.04 -2.70 9.22
CA GLY A 125 -12.78 -2.02 8.16
C GLY A 125 -14.24 -2.47 8.11
N ARG A 126 -15.14 -1.55 7.84
CA ARG A 126 -16.56 -1.79 7.63
C ARG A 126 -17.05 -1.05 6.40
N ASP A 127 -18.03 -1.63 5.73
CA ASP A 127 -18.62 -1.07 4.50
C ASP A 127 -17.55 -0.77 3.43
N ILE A 128 -16.55 -1.66 3.32
CA ILE A 128 -15.41 -1.51 2.40
C ILE A 128 -15.91 -1.67 0.97
N ILE A 129 -15.58 -0.72 0.12
CA ILE A 129 -15.96 -0.71 -1.29
C ILE A 129 -14.90 -1.43 -2.10
N ASP A 130 -15.33 -2.43 -2.88
CA ASP A 130 -14.48 -3.13 -3.83
C ASP A 130 -15.26 -3.53 -5.08
N TRP A 131 -14.54 -3.87 -6.14
CA TRP A 131 -15.10 -4.43 -7.36
C TRP A 131 -15.17 -5.94 -7.25
N VAL A 132 -16.41 -6.47 -7.27
CA VAL A 132 -16.72 -7.87 -7.07
C VAL A 132 -17.18 -8.48 -8.39
N TRP A 133 -16.60 -9.62 -8.78
CA TRP A 133 -17.06 -10.34 -9.96
C TRP A 133 -18.42 -10.99 -9.70
N ARG A 134 -19.41 -10.68 -10.55
CA ARG A 134 -20.74 -11.28 -10.53
C ARG A 134 -20.95 -12.11 -11.78
N GLU A 135 -21.03 -13.43 -11.59
CA GLU A 135 -21.22 -14.38 -12.70
C GLU A 135 -22.53 -14.13 -13.45
N GLU A 136 -23.61 -13.85 -12.72
CA GLU A 136 -24.93 -13.54 -13.28
C GLU A 136 -24.95 -12.31 -14.18
N LEU A 137 -24.03 -11.36 -13.95
CA LEU A 137 -23.87 -10.15 -14.75
C LEU A 137 -22.78 -10.28 -15.81
N GLY A 138 -21.88 -11.25 -15.65
CA GLY A 138 -20.64 -11.35 -16.43
C GLY A 138 -19.75 -10.10 -16.31
N LYS A 139 -19.79 -9.42 -15.16
CA LYS A 139 -19.10 -8.13 -14.93
C LYS A 139 -18.62 -7.97 -13.50
N TRP A 140 -17.63 -7.11 -13.35
CA TRP A 140 -17.25 -6.55 -12.08
C TRP A 140 -18.28 -5.51 -11.64
N HIS A 141 -18.81 -5.65 -10.44
CA HIS A 141 -19.78 -4.73 -9.84
C HIS A 141 -19.14 -4.05 -8.63
N SER A 142 -19.30 -2.73 -8.52
CA SER A 142 -18.84 -1.99 -7.34
C SER A 142 -19.79 -2.25 -6.18
N GLU A 143 -19.29 -2.85 -5.10
CA GLU A 143 -20.09 -3.28 -3.95
C GLU A 143 -19.46 -2.89 -2.62
N GLN A 144 -20.28 -2.91 -1.57
CA GLN A 144 -19.83 -2.74 -0.20
C GLN A 144 -19.70 -4.10 0.49
N GLU A 145 -18.48 -4.41 0.91
CA GLU A 145 -18.18 -5.56 1.76
C GLU A 145 -18.43 -5.21 3.22
N SER A 146 -19.13 -6.08 3.95
CA SER A 146 -19.55 -5.80 5.31
C SER A 146 -18.38 -5.61 6.28
N LYS A 147 -17.27 -6.36 6.09
CA LYS A 147 -16.13 -6.35 7.01
C LYS A 147 -14.84 -6.77 6.31
N LEU A 148 -13.76 -6.05 6.63
CA LEU A 148 -12.40 -6.37 6.21
C LEU A 148 -11.42 -6.05 7.33
N ASP A 149 -10.85 -7.08 7.95
CA ASP A 149 -9.85 -6.91 8.99
C ASP A 149 -8.44 -7.04 8.39
N THR A 150 -7.57 -6.10 8.72
CA THR A 150 -6.19 -6.08 8.23
C THR A 150 -5.21 -6.02 9.41
N TYR A 151 -4.20 -6.89 9.37
CA TYR A 151 -3.07 -6.91 10.30
C TYR A 151 -1.80 -6.52 9.55
N GLY A 152 -1.02 -5.63 10.12
CA GLY A 152 0.27 -5.25 9.56
C GLY A 152 1.37 -5.28 10.59
N LEU A 153 2.56 -5.69 10.14
CA LEU A 153 3.79 -5.68 10.92
C LEU A 153 4.90 -5.10 10.03
N GLU A 154 5.63 -4.12 10.57
CA GLU A 154 6.83 -3.59 9.95
C GLU A 154 7.95 -3.60 10.99
N VAL A 155 9.10 -4.17 10.64
CA VAL A 155 10.31 -4.18 11.45
C VAL A 155 11.43 -3.62 10.60
N SER A 156 12.21 -2.72 11.15
CA SER A 156 13.43 -2.26 10.51
C SER A 156 14.54 -2.09 11.52
N GLY A 157 15.77 -2.21 11.05
CA GLY A 157 16.95 -1.98 11.85
C GLY A 157 18.12 -1.55 11.02
N GLY A 158 19.03 -0.81 11.61
CA GLY A 158 20.22 -0.37 10.91
C GLY A 158 21.35 0.04 11.84
N TYR A 159 22.53 0.07 11.28
CA TYR A 159 23.72 0.55 11.92
C TYR A 159 24.49 1.47 10.98
N THR A 160 24.90 2.62 11.47
CA THR A 160 25.68 3.60 10.73
C THR A 160 27.01 3.83 11.44
N THR A 161 28.11 3.79 10.68
CA THR A 161 29.48 4.00 11.17
C THR A 161 30.23 4.95 10.24
N THR A 162 31.40 5.37 10.65
CA THR A 162 32.30 6.25 9.87
C THR A 162 33.27 5.48 8.97
N GLY A 163 33.27 4.13 9.02
CA GLY A 163 34.24 3.30 8.28
C GLY A 163 33.83 3.07 6.80
N PHE A 164 34.61 2.19 6.16
CA PHE A 164 34.35 1.74 4.77
C PHE A 164 32.93 1.18 4.60
N LEU A 165 32.55 0.28 5.49
CA LEU A 165 31.16 -0.16 5.61
C LEU A 165 30.39 0.91 6.39
N HIS A 166 29.78 1.86 5.65
CA HIS A 166 29.19 3.04 6.26
C HIS A 166 27.83 2.78 6.89
N ARG A 167 26.96 2.02 6.20
CA ARG A 167 25.61 1.73 6.68
C ARG A 167 25.19 0.33 6.30
N ILE A 168 24.53 -0.33 7.23
CA ILE A 168 23.72 -1.53 6.97
C ILE A 168 22.32 -1.23 7.45
N SER A 169 21.29 -1.55 6.65
CA SER A 169 19.91 -1.50 7.09
C SER A 169 19.14 -2.71 6.57
N VAL A 170 18.22 -3.19 7.38
CA VAL A 170 17.30 -4.27 7.04
C VAL A 170 15.88 -3.82 7.34
N SER A 171 14.92 -4.28 6.54
CA SER A 171 13.51 -4.05 6.79
C SER A 171 12.70 -5.26 6.39
N TYR A 172 11.61 -5.47 7.10
CA TYR A 172 10.63 -6.50 6.78
C TYR A 172 9.24 -5.96 7.04
N GLY A 173 8.34 -6.14 6.08
CA GLY A 173 6.93 -5.82 6.17
C GLY A 173 6.07 -7.05 5.91
N TYR A 174 5.02 -7.19 6.68
CA TYR A 174 3.99 -8.21 6.54
C TYR A 174 2.61 -7.58 6.63
N ILE A 175 1.74 -7.95 5.70
CA ILE A 175 0.32 -7.56 5.72
C ILE A 175 -0.50 -8.82 5.55
N HIS A 176 -1.55 -8.95 6.34
CA HIS A 176 -2.57 -9.97 6.19
C HIS A 176 -3.95 -9.32 6.27
N THR A 177 -4.77 -9.61 5.28
CA THR A 177 -6.16 -9.17 5.22
C THR A 177 -7.07 -10.39 5.28
N SER A 178 -7.93 -10.43 6.30
CA SER A 178 -8.95 -11.46 6.44
C SER A 178 -10.27 -10.95 5.88
N LYS A 179 -10.85 -11.71 4.96
CA LYS A 179 -12.16 -11.45 4.39
C LYS A 179 -13.19 -12.40 4.97
N VAL A 180 -14.38 -11.90 5.27
CA VAL A 180 -15.46 -12.72 5.85
C VAL A 180 -16.20 -13.51 4.78
N ASP A 181 -16.30 -12.99 3.55
CA ASP A 181 -17.06 -13.61 2.46
C ASP A 181 -16.14 -14.15 1.33
N ARG A 182 -16.58 -15.27 0.70
CA ARG A 182 -15.86 -15.97 -0.39
C ARG A 182 -16.06 -15.33 -1.77
N VAL A 183 -16.11 -14.02 -1.86
CA VAL A 183 -16.35 -13.33 -3.13
C VAL A 183 -15.00 -12.94 -3.77
N ILE A 184 -14.90 -13.12 -5.09
CA ILE A 184 -13.72 -12.68 -5.86
C ILE A 184 -13.72 -11.16 -5.90
N THR A 185 -12.68 -10.53 -5.39
CA THR A 185 -12.50 -9.07 -5.40
C THR A 185 -11.27 -8.67 -6.20
N SER A 186 -11.32 -7.48 -6.82
CA SER A 186 -10.25 -7.03 -7.71
C SER A 186 -9.05 -6.45 -6.98
N SER A 187 -9.24 -5.87 -5.80
CA SER A 187 -8.19 -5.08 -5.14
C SER A 187 -7.97 -5.41 -3.66
N ALA A 188 -9.00 -5.82 -2.91
CA ALA A 188 -8.85 -6.05 -1.47
C ALA A 188 -7.91 -7.20 -1.12
N LEU A 189 -7.71 -8.16 -2.01
CA LEU A 189 -6.84 -9.33 -1.82
C LEU A 189 -5.53 -9.26 -2.61
N ASP A 190 -5.35 -8.27 -3.49
CA ASP A 190 -4.12 -8.05 -4.24
C ASP A 190 -3.21 -7.05 -3.52
N TYR A 191 -2.42 -7.53 -2.58
CA TYR A 191 -1.49 -6.73 -1.79
C TYR A 191 -0.13 -7.43 -1.61
N MET A 192 0.90 -6.63 -1.33
CA MET A 192 2.22 -7.17 -0.99
C MET A 192 2.17 -7.80 0.40
N LYS A 193 2.12 -9.14 0.45
CA LYS A 193 1.99 -9.91 1.68
C LYS A 193 3.27 -9.89 2.49
N HIS A 194 4.40 -10.15 1.84
CA HIS A 194 5.73 -10.07 2.45
C HIS A 194 6.65 -9.20 1.60
N LYS A 195 7.37 -8.32 2.27
CA LYS A 195 8.45 -7.53 1.67
C LYS A 195 9.64 -7.51 2.62
N ALA A 196 10.78 -8.01 2.18
CA ALA A 196 12.03 -7.91 2.93
C ALA A 196 13.07 -7.16 2.09
N ALA A 197 13.84 -6.28 2.70
CA ALA A 197 14.92 -5.58 2.01
C ALA A 197 16.15 -5.44 2.93
N ALA A 198 17.32 -5.52 2.31
CA ALA A 198 18.58 -5.22 2.96
C ALA A 198 19.37 -4.24 2.08
N THR A 199 19.88 -3.18 2.70
CA THR A 199 20.70 -2.18 2.03
C THR A 199 22.06 -2.09 2.73
N VAL A 200 23.11 -2.09 1.93
CA VAL A 200 24.47 -1.90 2.41
C VAL A 200 25.08 -0.72 1.64
N GLU A 201 25.66 0.23 2.39
CA GLU A 201 26.38 1.38 1.84
C GLU A 201 27.87 1.29 2.20
N PHE A 202 28.70 1.26 1.17
CA PHE A 202 30.15 1.34 1.27
C PHE A 202 30.60 2.78 0.94
N ARG A 203 31.52 3.32 1.73
CA ARG A 203 32.24 4.58 1.41
C ARG A 203 33.68 4.28 1.13
N PHE A 204 34.08 4.58 -0.08
CA PHE A 204 35.47 4.41 -0.54
C PHE A 204 35.91 5.71 -1.20
N LEU A 205 37.14 6.04 -1.09
CA LEU A 205 37.63 7.38 -1.44
C LEU A 205 36.83 8.48 -0.69
N ARG A 206 37.35 9.70 -0.61
CA ARG A 206 36.74 10.74 0.24
C ARG A 206 35.30 11.14 -0.13
N ASN A 207 34.88 10.87 -1.39
CA ASN A 207 33.67 11.42 -1.95
C ASN A 207 32.81 10.38 -2.70
N CYS A 208 33.16 9.11 -2.66
CA CYS A 208 32.48 8.05 -3.39
C CYS A 208 31.76 7.10 -2.44
N SER A 209 30.56 6.70 -2.82
CA SER A 209 29.82 5.62 -2.15
C SER A 209 29.18 4.67 -3.13
N LEU A 210 29.10 3.39 -2.74
CA LEU A 210 28.36 2.34 -3.42
C LEU A 210 27.26 1.87 -2.47
N THR A 211 26.03 1.95 -2.93
CA THR A 211 24.87 1.42 -2.21
C THR A 211 24.33 0.24 -2.99
N LEU A 212 24.18 -0.90 -2.33
CA LEU A 212 23.51 -2.09 -2.86
C LEU A 212 22.25 -2.35 -2.05
N THR A 213 21.13 -2.59 -2.74
CA THR A 213 19.85 -2.93 -2.12
C THR A 213 19.32 -4.21 -2.73
N GLY A 214 19.22 -5.26 -1.91
CA GLY A 214 18.52 -6.50 -2.27
C GLY A 214 17.14 -6.50 -1.62
N ALA A 215 16.11 -6.87 -2.38
CA ALA A 215 14.75 -6.97 -1.88
C ALA A 215 14.02 -8.20 -2.38
N VAL A 216 13.27 -8.84 -1.49
CA VAL A 216 12.36 -9.97 -1.79
C VAL A 216 10.94 -9.48 -1.63
N TYR A 217 10.11 -9.81 -2.59
CA TYR A 217 8.69 -9.46 -2.66
C TYR A 217 7.86 -10.73 -2.80
N ASP A 218 6.83 -10.84 -2.01
CA ASP A 218 5.83 -11.91 -2.09
C ASP A 218 4.43 -11.27 -2.05
N ARG A 219 3.74 -11.34 -3.19
CA ARG A 219 2.42 -10.76 -3.38
C ARG A 219 1.34 -11.81 -3.12
N ASN A 220 0.29 -11.43 -2.43
CA ASN A 220 -0.92 -12.23 -2.30
C ASN A 220 -1.78 -12.08 -3.57
N GLY A 221 -2.56 -13.13 -3.89
CA GLY A 221 -3.45 -13.10 -5.04
C GLY A 221 -2.91 -13.82 -6.27
N SER A 222 -3.59 -13.63 -7.37
CA SER A 222 -3.33 -14.26 -8.65
C SER A 222 -3.57 -13.28 -9.80
N TYR A 223 -3.04 -13.59 -10.96
CA TYR A 223 -3.23 -12.80 -12.17
C TYR A 223 -3.71 -13.67 -13.34
N THR A 224 -4.39 -13.06 -14.29
CA THR A 224 -4.81 -13.72 -15.53
C THR A 224 -3.66 -13.70 -16.53
N TYR A 225 -3.14 -14.90 -16.84
CA TYR A 225 -2.10 -15.07 -17.85
C TYR A 225 -2.73 -15.42 -19.18
N TYR A 226 -2.42 -14.65 -20.24
CA TYR A 226 -2.86 -14.92 -21.60
C TYR A 226 -1.93 -15.91 -22.25
N LEU A 227 -2.47 -17.09 -22.64
CA LEU A 227 -1.69 -18.15 -23.28
C LEU A 227 -1.19 -17.69 -24.65
N ARG A 228 0.05 -18.07 -24.96
CA ARG A 228 0.70 -17.71 -26.23
C ARG A 228 1.19 -18.95 -26.96
N ASN A 229 1.13 -18.90 -28.27
CA ASN A 229 1.74 -19.86 -29.15
C ASN A 229 3.28 -19.73 -29.13
N ALA A 230 3.99 -20.67 -29.74
CA ALA A 230 5.45 -20.66 -29.82
C ALA A 230 6.03 -19.45 -30.58
N ASP A 231 5.24 -18.83 -31.45
CA ASP A 231 5.58 -17.61 -32.20
C ASP A 231 5.28 -16.31 -31.43
N GLY A 232 4.76 -16.42 -30.17
CA GLY A 232 4.41 -15.28 -29.32
C GLY A 232 3.00 -14.72 -29.54
N SER A 233 2.25 -15.21 -30.55
CA SER A 233 0.85 -14.81 -30.77
C SER A 233 -0.06 -15.34 -29.67
N LEU A 234 -1.20 -14.67 -29.44
CA LEU A 234 -2.19 -15.11 -28.44
C LEU A 234 -2.87 -16.40 -28.92
N MET A 235 -3.03 -17.36 -28.01
CA MET A 235 -3.83 -18.54 -28.24
C MET A 235 -5.31 -18.18 -28.19
N LEU A 236 -6.06 -18.60 -29.23
CA LEU A 236 -7.51 -18.43 -29.31
C LEU A 236 -8.18 -19.78 -29.20
N ASP A 237 -9.35 -19.79 -28.58
CA ASP A 237 -10.23 -20.95 -28.62
C ASP A 237 -10.95 -21.07 -29.98
N PRO A 238 -11.72 -22.15 -30.24
CA PRO A 238 -12.47 -22.32 -31.50
C PRO A 238 -13.43 -21.17 -31.83
N ASP A 239 -13.88 -20.43 -30.83
CA ASP A 239 -14.80 -19.29 -30.96
C ASP A 239 -14.05 -17.95 -31.14
N GLY A 240 -12.71 -17.97 -31.22
CA GLY A 240 -11.86 -16.80 -31.40
C GLY A 240 -11.63 -15.99 -30.13
N LYS A 241 -11.96 -16.53 -28.95
CA LYS A 241 -11.72 -15.89 -27.67
C LYS A 241 -10.31 -16.22 -27.16
N MET A 242 -9.65 -15.23 -26.52
CA MET A 242 -8.33 -15.42 -25.93
C MET A 242 -8.35 -16.47 -24.82
N MET A 243 -7.48 -17.48 -24.93
CA MET A 243 -7.31 -18.47 -23.89
C MET A 243 -6.51 -17.91 -22.74
N THR A 244 -7.00 -18.11 -21.52
CA THR A 244 -6.37 -17.58 -20.31
C THR A 244 -6.24 -18.67 -19.24
N GLU A 245 -5.27 -18.46 -18.35
CA GLU A 245 -5.02 -19.28 -17.17
C GLU A 245 -4.84 -18.37 -15.96
N VAL A 246 -5.39 -18.74 -14.82
CA VAL A 246 -5.16 -18.03 -13.56
C VAL A 246 -3.89 -18.58 -12.92
N ARG A 247 -2.93 -17.72 -12.62
CA ARG A 247 -1.67 -18.06 -11.98
C ARG A 247 -1.47 -17.25 -10.71
N ASP A 248 -1.01 -17.93 -9.65
CA ASP A 248 -0.62 -17.26 -8.42
C ASP A 248 0.67 -16.46 -8.63
N PHE A 249 0.78 -15.30 -7.98
CA PHE A 249 2.02 -14.56 -7.92
C PHE A 249 3.11 -15.39 -7.26
N LYS A 250 4.32 -15.34 -7.81
CA LYS A 250 5.50 -16.01 -7.24
C LYS A 250 6.38 -14.97 -6.54
N PRO A 251 6.99 -15.32 -5.41
CA PRO A 251 8.01 -14.45 -4.81
C PRO A 251 9.15 -14.18 -5.79
N TYR A 252 9.66 -12.95 -5.76
CA TYR A 252 10.79 -12.55 -6.60
C TYR A 252 11.81 -11.71 -5.83
N PHE A 253 13.03 -11.70 -6.31
CA PHE A 253 14.15 -10.96 -5.75
C PHE A 253 14.65 -9.93 -6.76
N LEU A 254 14.89 -8.71 -6.28
CA LEU A 254 15.53 -7.64 -7.04
C LEU A 254 16.82 -7.22 -6.35
N LEU A 255 17.85 -6.91 -7.14
CA LEU A 255 19.09 -6.31 -6.68
C LEU A 255 19.33 -5.01 -7.45
N ASP A 256 19.44 -3.92 -6.70
CA ASP A 256 19.72 -2.58 -7.23
C ASP A 256 21.05 -2.08 -6.72
N GLY A 257 21.72 -1.26 -7.53
CA GLY A 257 23.00 -0.64 -7.18
C GLY A 257 23.02 0.83 -7.53
N ARG A 258 23.63 1.64 -6.65
CA ARG A 258 23.91 3.07 -6.89
C ARG A 258 25.35 3.40 -6.58
N LEU A 259 26.04 3.91 -7.58
CA LEU A 259 27.35 4.54 -7.41
C LEU A 259 27.17 6.05 -7.31
N SER A 260 27.67 6.68 -6.24
CA SER A 260 27.55 8.13 -6.05
C SER A 260 28.90 8.77 -5.82
N TRP A 261 29.04 10.01 -6.32
CA TRP A 261 30.15 10.89 -6.03
C TRP A 261 29.61 12.25 -5.59
N GLU A 262 30.15 12.80 -4.49
CA GLU A 262 29.71 14.08 -3.94
C GLU A 262 30.89 14.96 -3.53
N LYS A 263 30.98 16.16 -4.08
CA LYS A 263 32.06 17.14 -3.76
C LYS A 263 31.59 18.58 -4.01
N LYS A 264 31.82 19.45 -3.01
CA LYS A 264 31.63 20.92 -3.12
C LYS A 264 30.30 21.32 -3.72
N GLY A 265 29.17 20.70 -3.27
CA GLY A 265 27.82 21.02 -3.76
C GLY A 265 27.42 20.29 -5.05
N TRP A 266 28.31 19.52 -5.67
CA TRP A 266 27.99 18.65 -6.80
C TRP A 266 27.71 17.25 -6.31
N LYS A 267 26.63 16.64 -6.83
CA LYS A 267 26.29 15.24 -6.62
C LYS A 267 26.02 14.57 -7.95
N LEU A 268 26.82 13.56 -8.28
CA LEU A 268 26.62 12.69 -9.45
C LEU A 268 26.30 11.29 -8.95
N TYR A 269 25.40 10.62 -9.65
CA TYR A 269 25.07 9.23 -9.34
C TYR A 269 24.76 8.45 -10.60
N PHE A 270 25.02 7.16 -10.54
CA PHE A 270 24.70 6.19 -11.57
C PHE A 270 23.93 5.04 -10.91
N ASP A 271 22.71 4.78 -11.40
CA ASP A 271 21.81 3.75 -10.92
C ASP A 271 21.74 2.59 -11.90
N VAL A 272 21.81 1.38 -11.34
CA VAL A 272 21.48 0.15 -12.04
C VAL A 272 20.36 -0.53 -11.26
N MET A 273 19.21 -0.69 -11.88
CA MET A 273 18.06 -1.34 -11.30
C MET A 273 17.93 -2.76 -11.84
N ASN A 274 17.40 -3.66 -11.00
CA ASN A 274 17.19 -5.07 -11.36
C ASN A 274 18.44 -5.72 -11.96
N MET A 275 19.57 -5.63 -11.27
CA MET A 275 20.88 -6.20 -11.72
C MET A 275 20.84 -7.72 -11.95
N THR A 276 19.84 -8.39 -11.41
CA THR A 276 19.60 -9.83 -11.54
C THR A 276 18.81 -10.19 -12.79
N ASP A 277 18.33 -9.21 -13.56
CA ASP A 277 17.43 -9.40 -14.71
C ASP A 277 16.24 -10.31 -14.38
N THR A 278 15.68 -10.10 -13.18
CA THR A 278 14.54 -10.88 -12.68
C THR A 278 13.28 -10.45 -13.41
N ARG A 279 12.60 -11.40 -14.04
CA ARG A 279 11.26 -11.18 -14.62
C ARG A 279 10.20 -11.48 -13.58
N TYR A 280 9.26 -10.58 -13.42
CA TYR A 280 8.18 -10.71 -12.44
C TYR A 280 6.91 -10.06 -12.95
N PHE A 281 5.79 -10.51 -12.42
CA PHE A 281 4.50 -9.86 -12.63
C PHE A 281 4.17 -9.01 -11.41
N ASP A 282 3.78 -7.76 -11.64
CA ASP A 282 3.33 -6.85 -10.62
C ASP A 282 1.81 -6.65 -10.69
N PHE A 283 1.30 -5.57 -10.15
CA PHE A 283 -0.13 -5.26 -10.09
C PHE A 283 -0.81 -5.39 -11.48
N GLY A 284 -1.95 -6.10 -11.50
CA GLY A 284 -2.72 -6.30 -12.73
C GLY A 284 -2.14 -7.32 -13.70
N GLY A 285 -1.11 -8.09 -13.32
CA GLY A 285 -0.49 -9.11 -14.18
C GLY A 285 0.35 -8.54 -15.33
N LEU A 286 0.85 -7.32 -15.19
CA LEU A 286 1.79 -6.69 -16.12
C LEU A 286 3.23 -7.17 -15.81
N GLU A 287 3.98 -7.53 -16.86
CA GLU A 287 5.39 -7.94 -16.78
C GLU A 287 6.34 -6.73 -16.78
#